data_9ec350d3353c3ae7024944eab2b4f7a9
#
_entry.id   9ec350d3353c3ae7024944eab2b4f7a9
#
_cell.length_a   1.000
_cell.length_b   1.000
_cell.length_c   1.000
_cell.angle_alpha   90.00
_cell.angle_beta   90.00
_cell.angle_gamma   90.00
#
_symmetry.space_group_name_H-M   'P 1'
#
loop_
_entity.id
_entity.type
_entity.pdbx_description
1 polymer ?
#
loop_
_entity_poly.entity_id
_entity_poly.type
_entity_poly.pdbx_seq_one_letter_code
_entity_poly.pdbx_strand_id
1 'polypeptide(L)'
;MRTKKMKYLWFVVILAIFCLTLFLARSRSKVLMRNRIYRQWSEHFVVKDGKEAYVRTTNSDKKTVVLSEAQSYGMLITVEAASKGLASQEDFDRLYRYYKNHRLDGTQLMSWKQIINKGKVTVEDQNATDGDLYIAYALIQASNQWPKQAKEYQKQAKAILEDILKYNFNEDTGVLTVGNWANQDSEFYNLMRTSDTLPHYFQVFYQLSGNGQWLKIKDEMLKRLDQISSHHETGLLPDFIWADEEGTRIADPKTIESKYDGAYSYNACRLPYNLAQSQEKTSQKLVKKMLDFFMKQRNIYAGYDLKGNALNQHQAASFIAPVVYAAADENDYLKLVQQSKYIFMQDLPLGNYYDATMTTMIALDLF
;
A
#
# COMPACT_ATOMS: atom_id res chain seq x y z
N MET A 1 -56.77 -1.59 -26.87
CA MET A 1 -55.93 -0.93 -25.81
C MET A 1 -55.27 -1.93 -24.84
N ARG A 2 -55.93 -2.99 -24.40
CA ARG A 2 -55.43 -4.00 -23.43
C ARG A 2 -54.17 -4.75 -23.93
N THR A 3 -54.08 -5.11 -25.20
CA THR A 3 -52.94 -5.84 -25.81
C THR A 3 -51.66 -5.00 -25.93
N LYS A 4 -51.78 -3.67 -26.19
CA LYS A 4 -50.60 -2.77 -26.22
C LYS A 4 -50.01 -2.60 -24.82
N LYS A 5 -50.84 -2.40 -23.78
CA LYS A 5 -50.39 -2.29 -22.39
C LYS A 5 -49.66 -3.56 -21.91
N MET A 6 -50.17 -4.74 -22.33
CA MET A 6 -49.54 -6.03 -21.98
C MET A 6 -48.18 -6.22 -22.68
N LYS A 7 -48.03 -5.78 -23.93
CA LYS A 7 -46.73 -5.80 -24.65
C LYS A 7 -45.71 -4.89 -23.98
N TYR A 8 -46.11 -3.68 -23.56
CA TYR A 8 -45.23 -2.79 -22.77
C TYR A 8 -44.81 -3.38 -21.44
N LEU A 9 -45.72 -4.01 -20.72
CA LEU A 9 -45.42 -4.69 -19.47
C LEU A 9 -44.35 -5.79 -19.66
N TRP A 10 -44.54 -6.65 -20.66
CA TRP A 10 -43.56 -7.69 -21.00
C TRP A 10 -42.22 -7.12 -21.43
N PHE A 11 -42.19 -6.04 -22.20
CA PHE A 11 -40.93 -5.36 -22.56
C PHE A 11 -40.17 -4.85 -21.33
N VAL A 12 -40.87 -4.21 -20.40
CA VAL A 12 -40.26 -3.73 -19.12
C VAL A 12 -39.73 -4.89 -18.30
N VAL A 13 -40.49 -5.98 -18.19
CA VAL A 13 -40.05 -7.18 -17.45
C VAL A 13 -38.81 -7.83 -18.09
N ILE A 14 -38.78 -7.98 -19.40
CA ILE A 14 -37.61 -8.52 -20.14
C ILE A 14 -36.39 -7.61 -19.95
N LEU A 15 -36.56 -6.30 -20.05
CA LEU A 15 -35.49 -5.33 -19.86
C LEU A 15 -34.94 -5.40 -18.40
N ALA A 16 -35.82 -5.49 -17.41
CA ALA A 16 -35.43 -5.62 -16.00
C ALA A 16 -34.66 -6.92 -15.76
N ILE A 17 -35.12 -8.05 -16.31
CA ILE A 17 -34.40 -9.34 -16.22
C ILE A 17 -33.03 -9.24 -16.89
N PHE A 18 -32.94 -8.63 -18.06
CA PHE A 18 -31.70 -8.42 -18.80
C PHE A 18 -30.70 -7.57 -17.99
N CYS A 19 -31.15 -6.42 -17.45
CA CYS A 19 -30.33 -5.56 -16.61
C CYS A 19 -29.85 -6.29 -15.34
N LEU A 20 -30.75 -7.05 -14.69
CA LEU A 20 -30.39 -7.87 -13.53
C LEU A 20 -29.34 -8.93 -13.87
N THR A 21 -29.52 -9.63 -15.00
CA THR A 21 -28.58 -10.65 -15.47
C THR A 21 -27.19 -10.05 -15.76
N LEU A 22 -27.13 -8.89 -16.42
CA LEU A 22 -25.88 -8.17 -16.67
C LEU A 22 -25.23 -7.73 -15.37
N PHE A 23 -26.01 -7.22 -14.44
CA PHE A 23 -25.50 -6.82 -13.11
C PHE A 23 -24.90 -8.01 -12.35
N LEU A 24 -25.61 -9.14 -12.29
CA LEU A 24 -25.13 -10.36 -11.62
C LEU A 24 -23.89 -10.94 -12.32
N ALA A 25 -23.87 -10.96 -13.65
CA ALA A 25 -22.71 -11.42 -14.43
C ALA A 25 -21.46 -10.55 -14.15
N ARG A 26 -21.65 -9.22 -14.14
CA ARG A 26 -20.57 -8.26 -13.83
C ARG A 26 -20.05 -8.41 -12.39
N SER A 27 -20.95 -8.54 -11.42
CA SER A 27 -20.59 -8.74 -10.02
C SER A 27 -19.81 -10.05 -9.83
N ARG A 28 -20.31 -11.15 -10.40
CA ARG A 28 -19.64 -12.46 -10.35
C ARG A 28 -18.25 -12.43 -11.02
N SER A 29 -18.12 -11.73 -12.15
CA SER A 29 -16.83 -11.57 -12.84
C SER A 29 -15.79 -10.86 -11.97
N LYS A 30 -16.16 -9.81 -11.22
CA LYS A 30 -15.28 -9.11 -10.28
C LYS A 30 -14.80 -10.04 -9.17
N VAL A 31 -15.71 -10.79 -8.56
CA VAL A 31 -15.39 -11.76 -7.50
C VAL A 31 -14.44 -12.84 -8.01
N LEU A 32 -14.69 -13.41 -9.19
CA LEU A 32 -13.82 -14.44 -9.77
C LEU A 32 -12.43 -13.90 -10.09
N MET A 33 -12.34 -12.68 -10.60
CA MET A 33 -11.08 -12.00 -10.89
C MET A 33 -10.27 -11.77 -9.62
N ARG A 34 -10.87 -11.17 -8.58
CA ARG A 34 -10.25 -10.96 -7.28
C ARG A 34 -9.72 -12.27 -6.67
N ASN A 35 -10.56 -13.32 -6.68
CA ASN A 35 -10.21 -14.62 -6.10
C ASN A 35 -9.05 -15.29 -6.87
N ARG A 36 -9.02 -15.15 -8.20
CA ARG A 36 -7.92 -15.62 -9.04
C ARG A 36 -6.62 -14.88 -8.67
N ILE A 37 -6.64 -13.56 -8.61
CA ILE A 37 -5.49 -12.71 -8.31
C ILE A 37 -4.91 -13.09 -6.94
N TYR A 38 -5.75 -13.15 -5.89
CA TYR A 38 -5.30 -13.56 -4.56
C TYR A 38 -4.66 -14.94 -4.55
N ARG A 39 -5.29 -15.93 -5.20
CA ARG A 39 -4.76 -17.30 -5.25
C ARG A 39 -3.41 -17.35 -5.95
N GLN A 40 -3.25 -16.72 -7.12
CA GLN A 40 -1.98 -16.66 -7.84
C GLN A 40 -0.87 -16.03 -6.97
N TRP A 41 -1.20 -14.95 -6.25
CA TRP A 41 -0.25 -14.29 -5.37
C TRP A 41 0.12 -15.16 -4.17
N SER A 42 -0.84 -15.70 -3.46
CA SER A 42 -0.61 -16.47 -2.24
C SER A 42 0.12 -17.78 -2.51
N GLU A 43 -0.20 -18.48 -3.61
CA GLU A 43 0.47 -19.72 -4.00
C GLU A 43 1.93 -19.47 -4.44
N HIS A 44 2.24 -18.30 -5.00
CA HIS A 44 3.56 -18.00 -5.52
C HIS A 44 4.49 -17.35 -4.49
N PHE A 45 4.00 -16.38 -3.72
CA PHE A 45 4.85 -15.56 -2.85
C PHE A 45 4.81 -15.94 -1.37
N VAL A 46 3.76 -16.59 -0.88
CA VAL A 46 3.67 -17.02 0.52
C VAL A 46 4.31 -18.39 0.68
N VAL A 47 5.40 -18.44 1.42
CA VAL A 47 6.12 -19.69 1.73
C VAL A 47 5.76 -20.11 3.15
N LYS A 48 5.19 -21.32 3.29
CA LYS A 48 4.87 -21.92 4.60
C LYS A 48 6.09 -22.73 5.08
N ASP A 49 6.60 -22.39 6.27
CA ASP A 49 7.71 -23.08 6.92
C ASP A 49 7.33 -23.47 8.36
N GLY A 50 7.06 -24.74 8.56
CA GLY A 50 6.58 -25.25 9.84
C GLY A 50 5.32 -24.53 10.34
N LYS A 51 5.46 -23.80 11.47
CA LYS A 51 4.38 -23.01 12.07
C LYS A 51 4.33 -21.57 11.56
N GLU A 52 5.28 -21.16 10.73
CA GLU A 52 5.42 -19.81 10.21
C GLU A 52 5.08 -19.73 8.72
N ALA A 53 4.94 -18.50 8.23
CA ALA A 53 4.94 -18.21 6.81
C ALA A 53 5.61 -16.86 6.58
N TYR A 54 6.27 -16.74 5.44
CA TYR A 54 6.87 -15.47 5.02
C TYR A 54 6.56 -15.19 3.56
N VAL A 55 6.67 -13.92 3.20
CA VAL A 55 6.51 -13.46 1.83
C VAL A 55 7.87 -13.28 1.19
N ARG A 56 8.16 -14.09 0.15
CA ARG A 56 9.40 -13.97 -0.61
C ARG A 56 9.32 -12.85 -1.63
N THR A 57 10.42 -12.10 -1.77
CA THR A 57 10.55 -11.04 -2.77
C THR A 57 11.39 -11.46 -3.98
N THR A 58 11.98 -12.65 -3.93
CA THR A 58 12.84 -13.21 -4.98
C THR A 58 12.27 -14.50 -5.54
N ASN A 59 12.51 -14.74 -6.83
CA ASN A 59 12.09 -15.97 -7.52
C ASN A 59 13.20 -17.04 -7.57
N SER A 60 14.23 -16.93 -6.70
CA SER A 60 15.35 -17.87 -6.65
C SER A 60 15.22 -18.82 -5.47
N ASP A 61 15.16 -20.11 -5.74
CA ASP A 61 15.15 -21.15 -4.70
C ASP A 61 16.49 -21.27 -3.95
N LYS A 62 17.57 -20.68 -4.50
CA LYS A 62 18.90 -20.71 -3.85
C LYS A 62 19.05 -19.64 -2.78
N LYS A 63 18.42 -18.49 -2.95
CA LYS A 63 18.51 -17.35 -2.04
C LYS A 63 17.14 -16.67 -1.98
N THR A 64 16.46 -16.81 -0.86
CA THR A 64 15.20 -16.12 -0.60
C THR A 64 15.46 -14.84 0.17
N VAL A 65 14.84 -13.74 -0.24
CA VAL A 65 14.85 -12.47 0.48
C VAL A 65 13.45 -12.20 0.98
N VAL A 66 13.36 -11.87 2.28
CA VAL A 66 12.14 -11.40 2.93
C VAL A 66 12.40 -9.98 3.41
N LEU A 67 11.51 -9.06 3.06
CA LEU A 67 11.52 -7.68 3.52
C LEU A 67 10.40 -7.47 4.53
N SER A 68 10.59 -6.58 5.50
CA SER A 68 9.50 -6.20 6.43
C SER A 68 8.30 -5.60 5.68
N GLU A 69 8.55 -4.83 4.62
CA GLU A 69 7.50 -4.36 3.68
C GLU A 69 6.72 -5.55 3.09
N ALA A 70 7.42 -6.56 2.60
CA ALA A 70 6.78 -7.73 2.00
C ALA A 70 5.96 -8.53 3.01
N GLN A 71 6.51 -8.74 4.20
CA GLN A 71 5.81 -9.43 5.28
C GLN A 71 4.56 -8.69 5.72
N SER A 72 4.64 -7.37 5.84
CA SER A 72 3.53 -6.51 6.21
C SER A 72 2.41 -6.51 5.15
N TYR A 73 2.77 -6.42 3.87
CA TYR A 73 1.78 -6.57 2.80
C TYR A 73 1.15 -7.96 2.80
N GLY A 74 1.94 -9.01 3.11
CA GLY A 74 1.39 -10.36 3.28
C GLY A 74 0.34 -10.45 4.37
N MET A 75 0.58 -9.79 5.50
CA MET A 75 -0.39 -9.72 6.60
C MET A 75 -1.64 -8.92 6.19
N LEU A 76 -1.49 -7.77 5.54
CA LEU A 76 -2.61 -6.95 5.04
C LEU A 76 -3.46 -7.69 4.02
N ILE A 77 -2.82 -8.26 3.00
CA ILE A 77 -3.50 -9.04 1.95
C ILE A 77 -4.25 -10.23 2.57
N THR A 78 -3.64 -10.90 3.55
CA THR A 78 -4.27 -12.07 4.17
C THR A 78 -5.48 -11.72 5.02
N VAL A 79 -5.43 -10.63 5.80
CA VAL A 79 -6.59 -10.21 6.60
C VAL A 79 -7.72 -9.71 5.70
N GLU A 80 -7.41 -8.98 4.63
CA GLU A 80 -8.43 -8.53 3.68
C GLU A 80 -9.01 -9.70 2.87
N ALA A 81 -8.19 -10.65 2.46
CA ALA A 81 -8.66 -11.89 1.83
C ALA A 81 -9.55 -12.72 2.77
N ALA A 82 -9.26 -12.72 4.07
CA ALA A 82 -10.10 -13.40 5.08
C ALA A 82 -11.48 -12.75 5.20
N SER A 83 -11.58 -11.43 5.11
CA SER A 83 -12.86 -10.72 5.08
C SER A 83 -13.76 -11.13 3.90
N LYS A 84 -13.14 -11.63 2.83
CA LYS A 84 -13.80 -12.15 1.60
C LYS A 84 -13.95 -13.68 1.61
N GLY A 85 -13.58 -14.36 2.71
CA GLY A 85 -13.63 -15.83 2.83
C GLY A 85 -12.57 -16.59 2.03
N LEU A 86 -11.46 -15.93 1.67
CA LEU A 86 -10.38 -16.51 0.85
C LEU A 86 -9.18 -16.98 1.67
N ALA A 87 -9.05 -16.53 2.91
CA ALA A 87 -7.97 -16.90 3.83
C ALA A 87 -8.53 -17.21 5.22
N SER A 88 -7.76 -17.92 6.03
CA SER A 88 -8.09 -18.26 7.40
C SER A 88 -7.28 -17.43 8.41
N GLN A 89 -7.71 -17.44 9.68
CA GLN A 89 -6.93 -16.88 10.78
C GLN A 89 -5.55 -17.55 10.89
N GLU A 90 -5.47 -18.87 10.71
CA GLU A 90 -4.19 -19.57 10.77
C GLU A 90 -3.21 -19.13 9.68
N ASP A 91 -3.68 -18.77 8.47
CA ASP A 91 -2.82 -18.21 7.44
C ASP A 91 -2.23 -16.86 7.88
N PHE A 92 -3.04 -16.00 8.52
CA PHE A 92 -2.58 -14.75 9.11
C PHE A 92 -1.61 -14.98 10.28
N ASP A 93 -1.95 -15.88 11.21
CA ASP A 93 -1.15 -16.16 12.39
C ASP A 93 0.22 -16.75 12.04
N ARG A 94 0.37 -17.46 10.92
CA ARG A 94 1.67 -17.93 10.42
C ARG A 94 2.56 -16.77 10.01
N LEU A 95 2.02 -15.79 9.28
CA LEU A 95 2.74 -14.56 8.89
C LEU A 95 3.09 -13.73 10.14
N TYR A 96 2.16 -13.60 11.06
CA TYR A 96 2.36 -12.89 12.33
C TYR A 96 3.44 -13.54 13.19
N ARG A 97 3.54 -14.88 13.25
CA ARG A 97 4.63 -15.58 13.95
C ARG A 97 5.99 -15.29 13.35
N TYR A 98 6.09 -15.27 12.02
CA TYR A 98 7.33 -14.91 11.35
C TYR A 98 7.79 -13.50 11.73
N TYR A 99 6.89 -12.51 11.67
CA TYR A 99 7.21 -11.17 12.15
C TYR A 99 7.74 -11.19 13.59
N LYS A 100 7.05 -11.87 14.52
CA LYS A 100 7.44 -11.91 15.93
C LYS A 100 8.86 -12.48 16.16
N ASN A 101 9.25 -13.44 15.35
CA ASN A 101 10.55 -14.11 15.45
C ASN A 101 11.68 -13.37 14.73
N HIS A 102 11.36 -12.32 13.98
CA HIS A 102 12.33 -11.49 13.26
C HIS A 102 12.30 -10.02 13.68
N ARG A 103 11.90 -9.76 14.93
CA ARG A 103 12.00 -8.44 15.53
C ARG A 103 13.44 -8.13 15.91
N LEU A 104 13.78 -6.86 15.96
CA LEU A 104 15.03 -6.37 16.50
C LEU A 104 15.04 -6.56 18.02
N ASP A 105 16.20 -6.90 18.57
CA ASP A 105 16.35 -7.14 20.00
C ASP A 105 15.90 -5.94 20.83
N GLY A 106 15.10 -6.21 21.87
CA GLY A 106 14.58 -5.18 22.78
C GLY A 106 13.48 -4.29 22.18
N THR A 107 13.00 -4.55 20.98
CA THR A 107 11.93 -3.77 20.32
C THR A 107 10.81 -4.65 19.78
N GLN A 108 9.72 -3.99 19.32
CA GLN A 108 8.65 -4.62 18.56
C GLN A 108 8.78 -4.38 17.04
N LEU A 109 9.84 -3.69 16.60
CA LEU A 109 10.10 -3.38 15.20
C LEU A 109 10.70 -4.58 14.49
N MET A 110 10.33 -4.81 13.24
CA MET A 110 10.85 -5.93 12.45
C MET A 110 12.17 -5.55 11.77
N SER A 111 13.16 -6.45 11.78
CA SER A 111 14.30 -6.33 10.87
C SER A 111 13.83 -6.11 9.45
N TRP A 112 14.37 -5.07 8.78
CA TRP A 112 13.87 -4.72 7.44
C TRP A 112 14.13 -5.80 6.39
N LYS A 113 15.15 -6.68 6.62
CA LYS A 113 15.57 -7.68 5.64
C LYS A 113 16.11 -8.94 6.25
N GLN A 114 15.59 -10.08 5.82
CA GLN A 114 16.13 -11.40 6.09
C GLN A 114 16.55 -12.06 4.79
N ILE A 115 17.69 -12.76 4.80
CA ILE A 115 18.22 -13.53 3.66
C ILE A 115 18.30 -14.99 4.09
N ILE A 116 17.53 -15.85 3.45
CA ILE A 116 17.53 -17.29 3.67
C ILE A 116 18.33 -17.94 2.54
N ASN A 117 19.46 -18.55 2.89
CA ASN A 117 20.34 -19.22 1.93
C ASN A 117 20.71 -20.62 2.45
N LYS A 118 20.25 -21.67 1.78
CA LYS A 118 20.47 -23.08 2.15
C LYS A 118 20.13 -23.34 3.64
N GLY A 119 19.01 -22.80 4.11
CA GLY A 119 18.56 -22.97 5.50
C GLY A 119 19.25 -22.07 6.54
N LYS A 120 20.27 -21.29 6.14
CA LYS A 120 20.90 -20.28 7.02
C LYS A 120 20.18 -18.94 6.82
N VAL A 121 19.71 -18.34 7.91
CA VAL A 121 19.07 -17.00 7.92
C VAL A 121 20.12 -15.97 8.34
N THR A 122 20.25 -14.91 7.55
CA THR A 122 20.97 -13.68 7.91
C THR A 122 19.95 -12.58 8.07
N VAL A 123 20.05 -11.80 9.16
CA VAL A 123 19.11 -10.76 9.56
C VAL A 123 19.87 -9.43 9.60
N GLU A 124 19.31 -8.38 9.02
CA GLU A 124 19.82 -7.01 9.14
C GLU A 124 19.36 -6.40 10.48
N ASP A 125 20.24 -5.65 11.14
CA ASP A 125 20.03 -5.10 12.48
C ASP A 125 19.41 -3.68 12.45
N GLN A 126 18.47 -3.47 11.55
CA GLN A 126 17.77 -2.20 11.35
C GLN A 126 16.33 -2.48 10.91
N ASN A 127 15.42 -1.53 11.20
CA ASN A 127 14.06 -1.58 10.65
C ASN A 127 13.89 -0.68 9.42
N ALA A 128 12.75 -0.81 8.76
CA ALA A 128 12.22 0.15 7.80
C ALA A 128 10.82 0.58 8.29
N THR A 129 10.61 1.88 8.38
CA THR A 129 9.40 2.47 8.99
C THR A 129 8.12 2.00 8.32
N ASP A 130 8.09 1.91 6.99
CA ASP A 130 6.91 1.45 6.24
C ASP A 130 6.48 0.03 6.64
N GLY A 131 7.43 -0.90 6.78
CA GLY A 131 7.12 -2.27 7.19
C GLY A 131 6.37 -2.32 8.53
N ASP A 132 6.85 -1.60 9.52
CA ASP A 132 6.25 -1.60 10.87
C ASP A 132 4.91 -0.86 10.92
N LEU A 133 4.73 0.22 10.15
CA LEU A 133 3.45 0.91 9.99
C LEU A 133 2.38 -0.03 9.43
N TYR A 134 2.72 -0.76 8.37
CA TYR A 134 1.80 -1.73 7.76
C TYR A 134 1.54 -2.94 8.66
N ILE A 135 2.54 -3.45 9.43
CA ILE A 135 2.34 -4.53 10.40
C ILE A 135 1.36 -4.09 11.50
N ALA A 136 1.56 -2.90 12.07
CA ALA A 136 0.67 -2.36 13.09
C ALA A 136 -0.77 -2.25 12.57
N TYR A 137 -0.96 -1.73 11.37
CA TYR A 137 -2.26 -1.61 10.75
C TYR A 137 -2.89 -2.98 10.45
N ALA A 138 -2.12 -3.95 9.94
CA ALA A 138 -2.60 -5.30 9.70
C ALA A 138 -3.11 -5.99 10.97
N LEU A 139 -2.43 -5.79 12.10
CA LEU A 139 -2.87 -6.31 13.41
C LEU A 139 -4.16 -5.65 13.90
N ILE A 140 -4.35 -4.36 13.61
CA ILE A 140 -5.62 -3.68 13.93
C ILE A 140 -6.76 -4.27 13.08
N GLN A 141 -6.54 -4.48 11.78
CA GLN A 141 -7.52 -5.13 10.91
C GLN A 141 -7.81 -6.57 11.36
N ALA A 142 -6.78 -7.32 11.76
CA ALA A 142 -6.92 -8.66 12.31
C ALA A 142 -7.75 -8.67 13.60
N SER A 143 -7.63 -7.66 14.45
CA SER A 143 -8.43 -7.55 15.66
C SER A 143 -9.93 -7.35 15.36
N ASN A 144 -10.25 -6.68 14.26
CA ASN A 144 -11.63 -6.51 13.80
C ASN A 144 -12.16 -7.81 13.15
N GLN A 145 -11.32 -8.49 12.38
CA GLN A 145 -11.69 -9.72 11.67
C GLN A 145 -11.86 -10.91 12.61
N TRP A 146 -11.05 -11.02 13.69
CA TRP A 146 -11.06 -12.15 14.62
C TRP A 146 -11.23 -11.69 16.08
N PRO A 147 -12.47 -11.45 16.54
CA PRO A 147 -12.76 -10.87 17.86
C PRO A 147 -12.21 -11.68 19.04
N LYS A 148 -12.08 -13.01 18.89
CA LYS A 148 -11.53 -13.87 19.95
C LYS A 148 -10.07 -13.56 20.30
N GLN A 149 -9.26 -13.13 19.35
CA GLN A 149 -7.86 -12.74 19.50
C GLN A 149 -7.66 -11.21 19.49
N ALA A 150 -8.72 -10.43 19.41
CA ALA A 150 -8.64 -8.98 19.26
C ALA A 150 -7.73 -8.30 20.29
N LYS A 151 -7.82 -8.69 21.56
CA LYS A 151 -7.00 -8.13 22.65
C LYS A 151 -5.49 -8.34 22.42
N GLU A 152 -5.09 -9.52 21.94
CA GLU A 152 -3.69 -9.82 21.66
C GLU A 152 -3.16 -9.01 20.48
N TYR A 153 -3.91 -8.98 19.37
CA TYR A 153 -3.52 -8.18 18.18
C TYR A 153 -3.45 -6.69 18.50
N GLN A 154 -4.43 -6.14 19.23
CA GLN A 154 -4.43 -4.72 19.65
C GLN A 154 -3.28 -4.40 20.60
N LYS A 155 -2.96 -5.29 21.55
CA LYS A 155 -1.82 -5.13 22.46
C LYS A 155 -0.52 -5.06 21.67
N GLN A 156 -0.31 -5.98 20.73
CA GLN A 156 0.88 -6.00 19.90
C GLN A 156 0.95 -4.77 18.98
N ALA A 157 -0.14 -4.38 18.35
CA ALA A 157 -0.19 -3.16 17.54
C ALA A 157 0.19 -1.92 18.35
N LYS A 158 -0.35 -1.74 19.56
CA LYS A 158 0.02 -0.62 20.45
C LYS A 158 1.52 -0.59 20.77
N ALA A 159 2.10 -1.75 21.07
CA ALA A 159 3.53 -1.86 21.38
C ALA A 159 4.41 -1.49 20.17
N ILE A 160 4.01 -1.87 18.94
CA ILE A 160 4.70 -1.44 17.72
C ILE A 160 4.58 0.08 17.56
N LEU A 161 3.39 0.65 17.75
CA LEU A 161 3.15 2.08 17.62
C LEU A 161 3.96 2.91 18.63
N GLU A 162 4.15 2.41 19.85
CA GLU A 162 5.00 3.02 20.86
C GLU A 162 6.46 3.00 20.41
N ASP A 163 6.96 1.88 19.88
CA ASP A 163 8.32 1.76 19.39
C ASP A 163 8.59 2.60 18.12
N ILE A 164 7.62 2.71 17.20
CA ILE A 164 7.75 3.62 16.06
C ILE A 164 7.92 5.06 16.54
N LEU A 165 7.13 5.52 17.49
CA LEU A 165 7.26 6.87 18.05
C LEU A 165 8.58 7.07 18.81
N LYS A 166 9.14 6.02 19.36
CA LYS A 166 10.42 6.08 20.09
C LYS A 166 11.64 6.07 19.17
N TYR A 167 11.60 5.31 18.07
CA TYR A 167 12.79 5.02 17.28
C TYR A 167 12.75 5.58 15.85
N ASN A 168 11.57 5.92 15.35
CA ASN A 168 11.35 6.35 13.96
C ASN A 168 10.66 7.72 13.86
N PHE A 169 10.61 8.48 14.95
CA PHE A 169 10.00 9.81 14.97
C PHE A 169 11.08 10.88 15.11
N ASN A 170 11.04 11.86 14.20
CA ASN A 170 11.88 13.05 14.27
C ASN A 170 11.15 14.13 15.07
N GLU A 171 11.62 14.40 16.29
CA GLU A 171 11.00 15.36 17.21
C GLU A 171 11.16 16.82 16.73
N ASP A 172 12.24 17.13 16.00
CA ASP A 172 12.55 18.48 15.53
C ASP A 172 11.61 18.91 14.40
N THR A 173 11.24 17.98 13.52
CA THR A 173 10.46 18.27 12.32
C THR A 173 9.04 17.71 12.35
N GLY A 174 8.73 16.82 13.29
CA GLY A 174 7.40 16.23 13.47
C GLY A 174 7.02 15.17 12.44
N VAL A 175 7.97 14.66 11.65
CA VAL A 175 7.74 13.61 10.63
C VAL A 175 8.31 12.27 11.08
N LEU A 176 7.98 11.18 10.39
CA LEU A 176 8.62 9.88 10.56
C LEU A 176 9.91 9.81 9.74
N THR A 177 10.96 9.21 10.32
CA THR A 177 12.22 8.88 9.66
C THR A 177 12.08 7.59 8.85
N VAL A 178 13.01 7.32 7.95
CA VAL A 178 12.97 6.13 7.07
C VAL A 178 13.27 4.81 7.77
N GLY A 179 13.83 4.85 8.97
CA GLY A 179 14.18 3.71 9.82
C GLY A 179 14.89 4.15 11.10
N ASN A 180 15.07 3.26 12.06
CA ASN A 180 15.73 3.54 13.34
C ASN A 180 17.21 3.96 13.22
N TRP A 181 17.84 3.67 12.09
CA TRP A 181 19.20 4.08 11.77
C TRP A 181 19.30 5.56 11.34
N ALA A 182 18.17 6.16 10.92
CA ALA A 182 18.06 7.58 10.63
C ALA A 182 17.65 8.37 11.88
N ASN A 183 18.42 8.21 12.97
CA ASN A 183 18.24 8.87 14.26
C ASN A 183 18.94 10.25 14.30
N GLN A 184 18.90 10.95 15.44
CA GLN A 184 19.45 12.31 15.59
C GLN A 184 20.93 12.45 15.22
N ASP A 185 21.73 11.38 15.35
CA ASP A 185 23.14 11.38 15.00
C ASP A 185 23.38 11.10 13.50
N SER A 186 22.35 10.75 12.76
CA SER A 186 22.41 10.40 11.33
C SER A 186 22.23 11.62 10.44
N GLU A 187 23.02 11.69 9.37
CA GLU A 187 22.79 12.66 8.28
C GLU A 187 21.41 12.51 7.62
N PHE A 188 20.75 11.36 7.79
CA PHE A 188 19.43 11.06 7.24
C PHE A 188 18.28 11.34 8.23
N TYR A 189 18.53 11.97 9.38
CA TYR A 189 17.49 12.24 10.39
C TYR A 189 16.30 13.03 9.84
N ASN A 190 16.56 13.97 8.94
CA ASN A 190 15.53 14.79 8.28
C ASN A 190 15.03 14.20 6.96
N LEU A 191 15.48 12.99 6.58
CA LEU A 191 15.01 12.34 5.36
C LEU A 191 13.66 11.65 5.60
N MET A 192 12.68 12.00 4.79
CA MET A 192 11.33 11.44 4.84
C MET A 192 11.05 10.66 3.54
N ARG A 193 10.61 9.40 3.66
CA ARG A 193 10.01 8.67 2.54
C ARG A 193 8.58 9.16 2.36
N THR A 194 8.24 9.64 1.18
CA THR A 194 6.93 10.27 0.94
C THR A 194 5.77 9.27 1.06
N SER A 195 5.97 8.03 0.66
CA SER A 195 4.97 6.96 0.75
C SER A 195 4.66 6.49 2.17
N ASP A 196 5.47 6.89 3.18
CA ASP A 196 5.17 6.64 4.59
C ASP A 196 4.10 7.61 5.12
N THR A 197 3.66 8.57 4.29
CA THR A 197 2.49 9.39 4.59
C THR A 197 1.22 8.57 4.39
N LEU A 198 0.68 8.06 5.50
CA LEU A 198 -0.47 7.16 5.57
C LEU A 198 -1.61 7.78 6.39
N PRO A 199 -2.30 8.81 5.89
CA PRO A 199 -3.21 9.63 6.70
C PRO A 199 -4.35 8.83 7.32
N HIS A 200 -4.90 7.85 6.59
CA HIS A 200 -5.92 6.95 7.10
C HIS A 200 -5.38 6.08 8.24
N TYR A 201 -4.18 5.51 8.11
CA TYR A 201 -3.58 4.66 9.14
C TYR A 201 -3.26 5.47 10.41
N PHE A 202 -2.73 6.68 10.28
CA PHE A 202 -2.44 7.54 11.42
C PHE A 202 -3.70 7.91 12.21
N GLN A 203 -4.83 8.10 11.53
CA GLN A 203 -6.12 8.27 12.18
C GLN A 203 -6.55 7.02 12.97
N VAL A 204 -6.37 5.83 12.40
CA VAL A 204 -6.66 4.54 13.05
C VAL A 204 -5.70 4.29 14.23
N PHE A 205 -4.44 4.66 14.09
CA PHE A 205 -3.44 4.56 15.17
C PHE A 205 -3.79 5.44 16.37
N TYR A 206 -4.25 6.67 16.09
CA TYR A 206 -4.80 7.54 17.13
C TYR A 206 -6.01 6.90 17.83
N GLN A 207 -6.96 6.37 17.07
CA GLN A 207 -8.16 5.73 17.63
C GLN A 207 -7.82 4.53 18.53
N LEU A 208 -6.82 3.73 18.17
CA LEU A 208 -6.38 2.59 18.97
C LEU A 208 -5.59 3.01 20.21
N SER A 209 -4.61 3.92 20.05
CA SER A 209 -3.63 4.25 21.11
C SER A 209 -4.08 5.37 22.04
N GLY A 210 -4.96 6.27 21.56
CA GLY A 210 -5.31 7.53 22.23
C GLY A 210 -4.18 8.58 22.16
N ASN A 211 -3.06 8.30 21.47
CA ASN A 211 -1.92 9.20 21.41
C ASN A 211 -2.09 10.22 20.27
N GLY A 212 -2.32 11.49 20.63
CA GLY A 212 -2.51 12.59 19.68
C GLY A 212 -1.29 12.90 18.79
N GLN A 213 -0.11 12.34 19.08
CA GLN A 213 1.08 12.51 18.24
C GLN A 213 0.85 11.98 16.82
N TRP A 214 0.06 10.91 16.64
CA TRP A 214 -0.28 10.38 15.32
C TRP A 214 -1.04 11.37 14.44
N LEU A 215 -1.89 12.21 15.03
CA LEU A 215 -2.59 13.26 14.26
C LEU A 215 -1.62 14.39 13.86
N LYS A 216 -0.68 14.76 14.75
CA LYS A 216 0.33 15.77 14.44
C LYS A 216 1.27 15.29 13.31
N ILE A 217 1.73 14.03 13.36
CA ILE A 217 2.51 13.38 12.30
C ILE A 217 1.73 13.42 10.99
N LYS A 218 0.46 13.02 11.01
CA LYS A 218 -0.43 13.08 9.83
C LYS A 218 -0.44 14.47 9.20
N ASP A 219 -0.70 15.48 10.01
CA ASP A 219 -0.85 16.85 9.53
C ASP A 219 0.48 17.41 8.99
N GLU A 220 1.60 17.15 9.70
CA GLU A 220 2.90 17.63 9.27
C GLU A 220 3.40 16.92 8.00
N MET A 221 3.30 15.59 7.91
CA MET A 221 3.70 14.87 6.70
C MET A 221 2.85 15.27 5.49
N LEU A 222 1.53 15.46 5.64
CA LEU A 222 0.68 15.97 4.56
C LEU A 222 1.07 17.39 4.14
N LYS A 223 1.41 18.26 5.08
CA LYS A 223 1.90 19.62 4.81
C LYS A 223 3.19 19.58 3.98
N ARG A 224 4.14 18.69 4.32
CA ARG A 224 5.39 18.52 3.56
C ARG A 224 5.11 18.07 2.11
N LEU A 225 4.20 17.12 1.91
CA LEU A 225 3.78 16.71 0.57
C LEU A 225 3.12 17.85 -0.21
N ASP A 226 2.26 18.65 0.43
CA ASP A 226 1.57 19.77 -0.22
C ASP A 226 2.57 20.88 -0.63
N GLN A 227 3.58 21.15 0.17
CA GLN A 227 4.66 22.06 -0.17
C GLN A 227 5.37 21.64 -1.46
N ILE A 228 5.82 20.38 -1.56
CA ILE A 228 6.45 19.86 -2.78
C ILE A 228 5.50 19.88 -3.97
N SER A 229 4.29 19.36 -3.80
CA SER A 229 3.29 19.32 -4.87
C SER A 229 2.92 20.68 -5.42
N SER A 230 2.97 21.74 -4.59
CA SER A 230 2.62 23.10 -5.01
C SER A 230 3.62 23.70 -6.00
N HIS A 231 4.85 23.22 -6.02
CA HIS A 231 5.92 23.71 -6.92
C HIS A 231 5.89 23.07 -8.32
N HIS A 232 5.02 22.08 -8.56
CA HIS A 232 4.96 21.34 -9.81
C HIS A 232 3.52 21.26 -10.34
N GLU A 233 3.33 21.50 -11.62
CA GLU A 233 2.01 21.41 -12.26
C GLU A 233 1.45 19.99 -12.27
N THR A 234 2.33 18.99 -12.32
CA THR A 234 1.96 17.57 -12.36
C THR A 234 1.33 17.06 -11.05
N GLY A 235 1.67 17.69 -9.92
CA GLY A 235 1.30 17.18 -8.60
C GLY A 235 2.03 15.89 -8.19
N LEU A 236 2.94 15.38 -9.03
CA LEU A 236 3.76 14.21 -8.70
C LEU A 236 4.68 14.52 -7.52
N LEU A 237 4.95 13.51 -6.71
CA LEU A 237 5.78 13.58 -5.51
C LEU A 237 6.98 12.66 -5.67
N PRO A 238 8.18 13.03 -5.19
CA PRO A 238 9.36 12.18 -5.29
C PRO A 238 9.29 11.03 -4.28
N ASP A 239 10.17 10.03 -4.42
CA ASP A 239 10.31 8.94 -3.46
C ASP A 239 10.75 9.46 -2.09
N PHE A 240 11.69 10.41 -2.06
CA PHE A 240 12.22 10.99 -0.83
C PHE A 240 12.29 12.51 -0.87
N ILE A 241 12.13 13.12 0.29
CA ILE A 241 12.28 14.54 0.56
C ILE A 241 13.06 14.76 1.85
N TRP A 242 13.73 15.89 1.94
CA TRP A 242 14.25 16.39 3.20
C TRP A 242 13.21 17.30 3.85
N ALA A 243 12.88 17.00 5.08
CA ALA A 243 11.95 17.77 5.91
C ALA A 243 12.78 18.50 6.98
N ASP A 244 13.30 19.66 6.63
CA ASP A 244 14.10 20.47 7.54
C ASP A 244 13.21 21.48 8.31
N GLU A 245 13.75 22.12 9.35
CA GLU A 245 13.05 23.20 10.07
C GLU A 245 12.77 24.40 9.15
N GLU A 246 13.66 24.67 8.21
CA GLU A 246 13.55 25.77 7.25
C GLU A 246 12.56 25.49 6.11
N GLY A 247 12.17 24.23 5.88
CA GLY A 247 11.25 23.88 4.81
C GLY A 247 11.34 22.44 4.33
N THR A 248 10.94 22.26 3.08
CA THR A 248 10.92 20.95 2.42
C THR A 248 11.64 21.05 1.07
N ARG A 249 12.57 20.14 0.83
CA ARG A 249 13.30 20.04 -0.45
C ARG A 249 13.32 18.61 -0.97
N ILE A 250 13.41 18.46 -2.29
CA ILE A 250 13.49 17.17 -2.98
C ILE A 250 14.86 16.53 -2.66
N ALA A 251 14.89 15.21 -2.44
CA ALA A 251 16.14 14.48 -2.29
C ALA A 251 16.92 14.44 -3.62
N ASP A 252 18.25 14.50 -3.52
CA ASP A 252 19.12 14.36 -4.67
C ASP A 252 19.13 12.91 -5.20
N PRO A 253 19.51 12.69 -6.46
CA PRO A 253 19.73 11.36 -6.98
C PRO A 253 20.78 10.58 -6.14
N LYS A 254 20.48 9.34 -5.79
CA LYS A 254 21.35 8.46 -4.98
C LYS A 254 21.55 8.94 -3.53
N THR A 255 20.56 9.62 -2.98
CA THR A 255 20.56 9.97 -1.56
C THR A 255 20.56 8.72 -0.69
N ILE A 256 19.75 7.70 -1.04
CA ILE A 256 19.58 6.49 -0.22
C ILE A 256 19.44 5.21 -1.07
N GLU A 257 18.52 5.16 -2.04
CA GLU A 257 18.18 3.90 -2.73
C GLU A 257 18.62 3.88 -4.21
N SER A 258 18.37 4.96 -4.94
CA SER A 258 18.54 4.97 -6.39
C SER A 258 18.80 6.35 -6.98
N LYS A 259 19.16 6.38 -8.25
CA LYS A 259 19.26 7.63 -9.01
C LYS A 259 17.91 8.36 -9.20
N TYR A 260 16.81 7.75 -8.74
CA TYR A 260 15.46 8.27 -8.89
C TYR A 260 14.83 8.71 -7.55
N ASP A 261 15.63 8.83 -6.47
CA ASP A 261 15.15 9.21 -5.15
C ASP A 261 14.37 10.55 -5.15
N GLY A 262 14.78 11.49 -5.99
CA GLY A 262 14.08 12.78 -6.20
C GLY A 262 12.98 12.75 -7.28
N ALA A 263 12.55 11.60 -7.74
CA ALA A 263 11.54 11.43 -8.79
C ALA A 263 10.33 10.62 -8.27
N TYR A 264 9.20 10.70 -8.99
CA TYR A 264 8.07 9.81 -8.77
C TYR A 264 8.46 8.41 -9.25
N SER A 265 8.84 7.55 -8.32
CA SER A 265 9.38 6.23 -8.62
C SER A 265 8.75 5.14 -7.72
N TYR A 266 9.47 4.08 -7.39
CA TYR A 266 8.90 2.87 -6.77
C TYR A 266 8.41 3.04 -5.33
N ASN A 267 8.81 4.09 -4.60
CA ASN A 267 8.20 4.44 -3.32
C ASN A 267 6.95 5.32 -3.55
N ALA A 268 7.09 6.41 -4.28
CA ALA A 268 6.00 7.36 -4.50
C ALA A 268 4.81 6.80 -5.29
N CYS A 269 5.02 5.72 -6.07
CA CYS A 269 3.93 5.07 -6.83
C CYS A 269 2.76 4.58 -5.95
N ARG A 270 2.99 4.38 -4.63
CA ARG A 270 1.97 4.02 -3.65
C ARG A 270 1.06 5.19 -3.24
N LEU A 271 1.53 6.43 -3.42
CA LEU A 271 0.84 7.63 -2.92
C LEU A 271 -0.60 7.80 -3.42
N PRO A 272 -0.93 7.55 -4.69
CA PRO A 272 -2.33 7.63 -5.12
C PRO A 272 -3.25 6.73 -4.29
N TYR A 273 -2.81 5.50 -3.98
CA TYR A 273 -3.55 4.57 -3.14
C TYR A 273 -3.58 5.01 -1.67
N ASN A 274 -2.43 5.34 -1.08
CA ASN A 274 -2.30 5.69 0.33
C ASN A 274 -3.12 6.95 0.69
N LEU A 275 -3.09 7.95 -0.17
CA LEU A 275 -3.78 9.23 0.05
C LEU A 275 -5.28 9.13 -0.25
N ALA A 276 -5.70 8.33 -1.24
CA ALA A 276 -7.12 8.18 -1.60
C ALA A 276 -7.96 7.51 -0.49
N GLN A 277 -7.33 6.75 0.41
CA GLN A 277 -8.02 6.14 1.55
C GLN A 277 -8.46 7.16 2.61
N SER A 278 -7.99 8.41 2.52
CA SER A 278 -8.26 9.46 3.51
C SER A 278 -9.24 10.51 2.98
N GLN A 279 -10.15 10.96 3.85
CA GLN A 279 -11.07 12.08 3.56
C GLN A 279 -10.48 13.45 3.93
N GLU A 280 -9.22 13.52 4.32
CA GLU A 280 -8.51 14.77 4.62
C GLU A 280 -8.43 15.63 3.36
N LYS A 281 -8.76 16.93 3.49
CA LYS A 281 -8.79 17.87 2.36
C LYS A 281 -7.46 17.93 1.61
N THR A 282 -6.35 17.92 2.33
CA THR A 282 -5.01 17.94 1.74
C THR A 282 -4.73 16.66 0.97
N SER A 283 -5.08 15.48 1.51
CA SER A 283 -4.98 14.20 0.80
C SER A 283 -5.76 14.22 -0.51
N GLN A 284 -7.02 14.64 -0.47
CA GLN A 284 -7.89 14.69 -1.65
C GLN A 284 -7.36 15.68 -2.71
N LYS A 285 -6.85 16.84 -2.29
CA LYS A 285 -6.19 17.81 -3.17
C LYS A 285 -4.98 17.21 -3.89
N LEU A 286 -4.12 16.50 -3.16
CA LEU A 286 -2.93 15.84 -3.69
C LEU A 286 -3.30 14.73 -4.70
N VAL A 287 -4.25 13.87 -4.33
CA VAL A 287 -4.78 12.80 -5.21
C VAL A 287 -5.32 13.41 -6.49
N LYS A 288 -6.20 14.41 -6.39
CA LYS A 288 -6.79 15.05 -7.56
C LYS A 288 -5.72 15.57 -8.52
N LYS A 289 -4.70 16.24 -8.01
CA LYS A 289 -3.64 16.81 -8.85
C LYS A 289 -2.83 15.74 -9.58
N MET A 290 -2.51 14.62 -8.90
CA MET A 290 -1.87 13.46 -9.55
C MET A 290 -2.78 12.82 -10.59
N LEU A 291 -4.08 12.66 -10.31
CA LEU A 291 -5.03 12.09 -11.27
C LEU A 291 -5.22 12.98 -12.50
N ASP A 292 -5.25 14.31 -12.34
CA ASP A 292 -5.30 15.28 -13.44
C ASP A 292 -4.07 15.16 -14.36
N PHE A 293 -2.90 14.85 -13.80
CA PHE A 293 -1.70 14.53 -14.59
C PHE A 293 -1.87 13.20 -15.34
N PHE A 294 -2.25 12.10 -14.67
CA PHE A 294 -2.39 10.79 -15.30
C PHE A 294 -3.49 10.75 -16.35
N MET A 295 -4.55 11.54 -16.23
CA MET A 295 -5.60 11.68 -17.26
C MET A 295 -5.07 12.19 -18.59
N LYS A 296 -3.97 12.93 -18.60
CA LYS A 296 -3.32 13.46 -19.82
C LYS A 296 -2.35 12.44 -20.43
N GLN A 297 -2.01 11.37 -19.70
CA GLN A 297 -1.08 10.37 -20.19
C GLN A 297 -1.80 9.32 -21.06
N ARG A 298 -1.17 8.92 -22.17
CA ARG A 298 -1.65 7.78 -22.98
C ARG A 298 -1.41 6.45 -22.26
N ASN A 299 -0.24 6.32 -21.61
CA ASN A 299 0.18 5.16 -20.86
C ASN A 299 0.77 5.64 -19.51
N ILE A 300 0.58 4.87 -18.46
CA ILE A 300 1.25 5.07 -17.18
C ILE A 300 2.54 4.26 -17.18
N TYR A 301 3.69 4.94 -17.07
CA TYR A 301 5.01 4.32 -17.05
C TYR A 301 5.55 4.16 -15.63
N ALA A 302 6.57 3.32 -15.49
CA ALA A 302 7.26 3.07 -14.23
C ALA A 302 8.26 4.18 -13.91
N GLY A 303 7.72 5.34 -13.52
CA GLY A 303 8.45 6.50 -13.04
C GLY A 303 8.41 7.71 -13.97
N TYR A 304 8.43 8.87 -13.32
CA TYR A 304 8.42 10.19 -13.93
C TYR A 304 9.32 11.15 -13.16
N ASP A 305 9.97 12.07 -13.85
CA ASP A 305 10.46 13.28 -13.19
C ASP A 305 9.27 14.15 -12.72
N LEU A 306 9.51 15.11 -11.85
CA LEU A 306 8.41 15.94 -11.32
C LEU A 306 7.85 16.94 -12.35
N LYS A 307 8.50 17.09 -13.52
CA LYS A 307 7.97 17.84 -14.65
C LYS A 307 7.03 17.02 -15.53
N GLY A 308 6.93 15.68 -15.27
CA GLY A 308 6.06 14.76 -15.97
C GLY A 308 6.70 14.02 -17.13
N ASN A 309 8.01 14.10 -17.31
CA ASN A 309 8.72 13.31 -18.31
C ASN A 309 8.89 11.87 -17.78
N ALA A 310 8.54 10.88 -18.59
CA ALA A 310 8.71 9.47 -18.21
C ALA A 310 10.20 9.11 -18.11
N LEU A 311 10.60 8.45 -17.03
CA LEU A 311 11.97 7.97 -16.79
C LEU A 311 12.34 6.76 -17.65
N ASN A 312 11.33 6.06 -18.16
CA ASN A 312 11.44 4.90 -19.01
C ASN A 312 10.12 4.68 -19.78
N GLN A 313 10.06 3.64 -20.64
CA GLN A 313 8.84 3.24 -21.35
C GLN A 313 8.23 1.94 -20.83
N HIS A 314 8.67 1.47 -19.67
CA HIS A 314 8.11 0.28 -19.03
C HIS A 314 6.81 0.63 -18.31
N GLN A 315 5.77 -0.20 -18.47
CA GLN A 315 4.51 -0.11 -17.74
C GLN A 315 4.53 -1.15 -16.62
N ALA A 316 4.51 -0.69 -15.37
CA ALA A 316 4.51 -1.55 -14.20
C ALA A 316 3.15 -1.51 -13.49
N ALA A 317 2.64 -2.65 -13.08
CA ALA A 317 1.35 -2.75 -12.42
C ALA A 317 1.34 -2.01 -11.07
N SER A 318 2.46 -1.93 -10.38
CA SER A 318 2.65 -1.15 -9.14
C SER A 318 2.46 0.36 -9.30
N PHE A 319 2.61 0.89 -10.52
CA PHE A 319 2.30 2.29 -10.84
C PHE A 319 0.85 2.48 -11.31
N ILE A 320 0.29 1.49 -11.99
CA ILE A 320 -1.04 1.59 -12.57
C ILE A 320 -2.13 1.30 -11.53
N ALA A 321 -1.98 0.26 -10.71
CA ALA A 321 -3.00 -0.15 -9.76
C ALA A 321 -3.38 0.93 -8.74
N PRO A 322 -2.41 1.65 -8.09
CA PRO A 322 -2.72 2.75 -7.17
C PRO A 322 -3.52 3.88 -7.82
N VAL A 323 -3.21 4.21 -9.07
CA VAL A 323 -3.93 5.25 -9.83
C VAL A 323 -5.35 4.79 -10.14
N VAL A 324 -5.55 3.51 -10.52
CA VAL A 324 -6.90 2.97 -10.75
C VAL A 324 -7.73 2.98 -9.47
N TYR A 325 -7.13 2.64 -8.32
CA TYR A 325 -7.81 2.71 -7.04
C TYR A 325 -8.28 4.13 -6.74
N ALA A 326 -7.36 5.09 -6.80
CA ALA A 326 -7.65 6.49 -6.50
C ALA A 326 -8.72 7.10 -7.43
N ALA A 327 -8.83 6.60 -8.67
CA ALA A 327 -9.78 7.07 -9.67
C ALA A 327 -11.14 6.31 -9.65
N ALA A 328 -11.25 5.19 -8.92
CA ALA A 328 -12.34 4.23 -9.10
C ALA A 328 -13.73 4.79 -8.79
N ASP A 329 -13.84 5.63 -7.76
CA ASP A 329 -15.11 6.21 -7.29
C ASP A 329 -15.34 7.65 -7.80
N GLU A 330 -14.44 8.16 -8.65
CA GLU A 330 -14.44 9.53 -9.15
C GLU A 330 -14.96 9.59 -10.60
N ASN A 331 -16.13 10.15 -10.82
CA ASN A 331 -16.76 10.22 -12.15
C ASN A 331 -15.89 10.92 -13.19
N ASP A 332 -15.13 11.93 -12.81
CA ASP A 332 -14.25 12.71 -13.69
C ASP A 332 -13.10 11.87 -14.28
N TYR A 333 -12.74 10.75 -13.63
CA TYR A 333 -11.63 9.88 -14.01
C TYR A 333 -12.05 8.51 -14.58
N LEU A 334 -13.32 8.33 -14.95
CA LEU A 334 -13.82 7.07 -15.54
C LEU A 334 -13.02 6.60 -16.76
N LYS A 335 -12.55 7.54 -17.59
CA LYS A 335 -11.71 7.23 -18.76
C LYS A 335 -10.37 6.59 -18.32
N LEU A 336 -9.73 7.14 -17.29
CA LEU A 336 -8.48 6.63 -16.73
C LEU A 336 -8.65 5.21 -16.20
N VAL A 337 -9.74 4.96 -15.45
CA VAL A 337 -10.09 3.62 -14.95
C VAL A 337 -10.31 2.65 -16.12
N GLN A 338 -11.07 3.05 -17.16
CA GLN A 338 -11.34 2.17 -18.30
C GLN A 338 -10.07 1.79 -19.07
N GLN A 339 -9.16 2.72 -19.25
CA GLN A 339 -7.89 2.50 -19.94
C GLN A 339 -6.91 1.65 -19.15
N SER A 340 -6.96 1.69 -17.80
CA SER A 340 -5.93 1.12 -16.92
C SER A 340 -6.34 -0.17 -16.21
N LYS A 341 -7.65 -0.46 -16.09
CA LYS A 341 -8.17 -1.65 -15.38
C LYS A 341 -7.76 -3.00 -15.97
N TYR A 342 -7.21 -3.02 -17.19
CA TYR A 342 -6.78 -4.26 -17.86
C TYR A 342 -5.77 -5.07 -17.03
N ILE A 343 -4.97 -4.41 -16.19
CA ILE A 343 -3.98 -5.06 -15.32
C ILE A 343 -4.59 -6.09 -14.38
N PHE A 344 -5.84 -5.89 -13.95
CA PHE A 344 -6.57 -6.86 -13.11
C PHE A 344 -7.18 -8.01 -13.90
N MET A 345 -7.30 -7.87 -15.23
CA MET A 345 -7.85 -8.91 -16.11
C MET A 345 -6.78 -9.90 -16.58
N GLN A 346 -5.52 -9.49 -16.57
CA GLN A 346 -4.38 -10.31 -16.94
C GLN A 346 -3.95 -11.22 -15.77
N ASP A 347 -3.10 -12.20 -16.05
CA ASP A 347 -2.43 -12.96 -15.01
C ASP A 347 -1.42 -12.07 -14.27
N LEU A 348 -1.22 -12.34 -12.98
CA LEU A 348 -0.27 -11.58 -12.18
C LEU A 348 1.14 -11.69 -12.77
N PRO A 349 1.92 -10.59 -12.73
CA PRO A 349 3.32 -10.59 -13.14
C PRO A 349 4.19 -11.31 -12.09
N LEU A 350 4.09 -12.64 -11.99
CA LEU A 350 4.76 -13.45 -10.97
C LEU A 350 6.30 -13.35 -11.01
N GLY A 351 6.86 -12.82 -12.09
CA GLY A 351 8.29 -12.49 -12.18
C GLY A 351 8.69 -11.23 -11.39
N ASN A 352 7.73 -10.42 -10.97
CA ASN A 352 7.95 -9.19 -10.21
C ASN A 352 7.06 -9.19 -8.96
N TYR A 353 7.70 -9.41 -7.80
CA TYR A 353 7.03 -9.43 -6.49
C TYR A 353 6.20 -8.16 -6.23
N TYR A 354 6.80 -7.00 -6.48
CA TYR A 354 6.18 -5.73 -6.11
C TYR A 354 4.93 -5.42 -6.97
N ASP A 355 5.02 -5.63 -8.29
CA ASP A 355 3.88 -5.49 -9.19
C ASP A 355 2.73 -6.44 -8.81
N ALA A 356 3.05 -7.70 -8.54
CA ALA A 356 2.05 -8.69 -8.15
C ALA A 356 1.39 -8.36 -6.81
N THR A 357 2.17 -7.89 -5.83
CA THR A 357 1.69 -7.57 -4.49
C THR A 357 0.79 -6.34 -4.49
N MET A 358 1.21 -5.24 -5.15
CA MET A 358 0.39 -4.04 -5.27
C MET A 358 -0.92 -4.31 -6.03
N THR A 359 -0.86 -5.09 -7.11
CA THR A 359 -2.06 -5.49 -7.85
C THR A 359 -3.02 -6.30 -6.97
N THR A 360 -2.50 -7.22 -6.16
CA THR A 360 -3.33 -8.08 -5.31
C THR A 360 -3.99 -7.30 -4.19
N MET A 361 -3.23 -6.47 -3.48
CA MET A 361 -3.75 -5.63 -2.41
C MET A 361 -4.89 -4.74 -2.91
N ILE A 362 -4.67 -4.05 -4.00
CA ILE A 362 -5.65 -3.14 -4.59
C ILE A 362 -6.86 -3.89 -5.18
N ALA A 363 -6.66 -5.07 -5.78
CA ALA A 363 -7.77 -5.88 -6.27
C ALA A 363 -8.71 -6.37 -5.15
N LEU A 364 -8.17 -6.68 -3.97
CA LEU A 364 -8.96 -7.05 -2.80
C LEU A 364 -9.80 -5.88 -2.28
N ASP A 365 -9.28 -4.66 -2.33
CA ASP A 365 -10.01 -3.47 -1.90
C ASP A 365 -11.09 -3.02 -2.91
N LEU A 366 -10.82 -3.18 -4.22
CA LEU A 366 -11.72 -2.69 -5.27
C LEU A 366 -12.87 -3.64 -5.63
N PHE A 367 -12.72 -4.94 -5.39
CA PHE A 367 -13.61 -5.98 -5.89
C PHE A 367 -14.02 -6.94 -4.78
#